data_be5a0fe305431d5de0a5b74543159f96
#
_entry.id   be5a0fe305431d5de0a5b74543159f96
#
_cell.length_a   1.000
_cell.length_b   1.000
_cell.length_c   1.000
_cell.angle_alpha   90.00
_cell.angle_beta   90.00
_cell.angle_gamma   90.00
#
_symmetry.space_group_name_H-M   'P 1'
#
loop_
_entity.id
_entity.type
_entity.pdbx_description
1 polymer ?
#
loop_
_entity_poly.entity_id
_entity_poly.type
_entity_poly.pdbx_seq_one_letter_code
_entity_poly.pdbx_strand_id
1 'polypeptide(L)'
;MKPEFKKNDNKRNFKNNNRKNYDNRDNKPKDENEYDDIVEGRNAVLELLNSDRDINKIFVQSGERHGSINKIIAVAKENKVVVTEVEKSKLDFMSKTKNHQGVIAVVPPFNYCEVEDILDFAKSKNEDAFILILDGIEDPHNLGSIIRTAETAGVHGVIIPKRRSASVNSTVNKTSAGATSFMKIARVNNLNETIQYLKDNDVWIYGTDMNTDKMYYDEDMKGNVAIVIGSEGFGMSRLIKENCDFLIKIPMKGKITSLNASVSAGIVMYEVVKQREI
;
A
#
# COMPACT_ATOMS: atom_id res chain seq x y z
N MET A 1 -35.23 69.48 -5.06
CA MET A 1 -34.24 70.25 -4.27
C MET A 1 -32.97 69.38 -4.14
N LYS A 2 -31.97 69.75 -4.88
CA LYS A 2 -30.60 69.25 -4.71
C LYS A 2 -29.85 70.20 -3.76
N PRO A 3 -28.82 69.74 -3.04
CA PRO A 3 -27.52 70.36 -3.15
C PRO A 3 -26.43 69.30 -3.28
N GLU A 4 -25.57 69.44 -4.20
CA GLU A 4 -24.33 70.25 -4.39
C GLU A 4 -23.07 69.60 -3.78
N PHE A 5 -22.16 69.42 -4.68
CA PHE A 5 -20.79 68.96 -4.58
C PHE A 5 -19.89 69.83 -3.69
N LYS A 6 -18.93 69.19 -3.01
CA LYS A 6 -17.59 69.81 -2.78
C LYS A 6 -16.51 68.81 -3.08
N LYS A 7 -15.74 69.13 -4.12
CA LYS A 7 -14.39 68.64 -4.44
C LYS A 7 -13.42 69.08 -3.33
N ASN A 8 -12.51 68.25 -2.96
CA ASN A 8 -11.24 68.68 -2.42
C ASN A 8 -10.11 67.88 -3.03
N ASP A 9 -9.36 68.56 -3.90
CA ASP A 9 -8.07 68.09 -4.42
C ASP A 9 -7.03 68.14 -3.31
N ASN A 10 -6.22 67.11 -3.19
CA ASN A 10 -4.88 67.21 -2.67
C ASN A 10 -3.96 66.22 -3.37
N LYS A 11 -3.27 66.79 -4.37
CA LYS A 11 -2.02 66.27 -4.94
C LYS A 11 -0.96 66.23 -3.85
N ARG A 12 -0.21 65.16 -3.73
CA ARG A 12 1.25 65.19 -3.54
C ARG A 12 1.85 63.78 -3.43
N ASN A 13 2.68 63.62 -4.41
CA ASN A 13 4.06 63.09 -4.40
C ASN A 13 4.29 61.60 -4.54
N PHE A 14 4.58 61.24 -5.78
CA PHE A 14 5.45 60.16 -6.18
C PHE A 14 6.80 60.24 -5.46
N LYS A 15 7.17 59.18 -4.75
CA LYS A 15 8.56 58.82 -4.55
C LYS A 15 8.71 57.35 -4.94
N ASN A 16 9.34 57.16 -6.07
CA ASN A 16 9.97 55.95 -6.53
C ASN A 16 10.90 55.43 -5.43
N ASN A 17 10.64 54.22 -4.96
CA ASN A 17 11.66 53.43 -4.31
C ASN A 17 11.63 52.04 -4.94
N ASN A 18 12.43 51.90 -5.99
CA ASN A 18 12.90 50.64 -6.52
C ASN A 18 13.64 49.90 -5.38
N ARG A 19 12.96 48.96 -4.70
CA ARG A 19 13.61 47.91 -3.96
C ARG A 19 13.30 46.61 -4.66
N LYS A 20 14.31 46.06 -5.32
CA LYS A 20 14.40 44.74 -5.84
C LYS A 20 14.01 43.76 -4.72
N ASN A 21 12.80 43.24 -4.78
CA ASN A 21 12.47 41.99 -4.06
C ASN A 21 13.17 40.86 -4.83
N TYR A 22 14.27 40.41 -4.31
CA TYR A 22 14.81 39.12 -4.64
C TYR A 22 13.75 38.08 -4.30
N ASP A 23 13.28 37.40 -5.33
CA ASP A 23 12.44 36.20 -5.26
C ASP A 23 13.17 35.11 -4.44
N ASN A 24 12.82 35.02 -3.17
CA ASN A 24 13.14 33.87 -2.35
C ASN A 24 12.10 32.79 -2.63
N ARG A 25 12.08 32.31 -3.87
CA ARG A 25 11.39 31.08 -4.26
C ARG A 25 12.43 29.98 -4.41
N ASP A 26 13.06 29.55 -3.35
CA ASP A 26 13.77 28.26 -3.35
C ASP A 26 14.27 27.97 -1.94
N ASN A 27 13.32 27.76 -1.01
CA ASN A 27 13.59 26.98 0.20
C ASN A 27 12.27 26.38 0.73
N LYS A 28 11.62 25.57 -0.10
CA LYS A 28 10.84 24.46 0.43
C LYS A 28 11.86 23.37 0.76
N PRO A 29 11.80 22.76 1.95
CA PRO A 29 12.57 21.55 2.18
C PRO A 29 12.09 20.53 1.12
N LYS A 30 12.92 20.28 0.11
CA LYS A 30 12.89 19.01 -0.59
C LYS A 30 13.18 18.01 0.50
N ASP A 31 12.39 16.95 0.57
CA ASP A 31 12.72 15.71 1.28
C ASP A 31 11.76 15.25 2.36
N GLU A 32 10.44 15.29 2.08
CA GLU A 32 9.54 14.38 2.80
C GLU A 32 9.43 12.99 2.12
N ASN A 33 9.98 12.79 0.91
CA ASN A 33 9.79 11.58 0.10
C ASN A 33 11.07 10.81 -0.29
N GLU A 34 12.26 11.23 0.17
CA GLU A 34 13.51 10.59 -0.30
C GLU A 34 13.78 9.21 0.35
N TYR A 35 13.02 8.84 1.42
CA TYR A 35 13.22 7.59 2.16
C TYR A 35 11.93 6.80 2.37
N ASP A 36 11.00 6.83 1.40
CA ASP A 36 9.75 6.09 1.53
C ASP A 36 9.92 4.58 1.54
N ASP A 37 11.01 4.08 0.99
CA ASP A 37 11.32 2.67 0.92
C ASP A 37 12.50 2.31 1.84
N ILE A 38 12.23 2.29 3.15
CA ILE A 38 13.21 1.88 4.16
C ILE A 38 12.71 0.71 4.99
N VAL A 39 13.65 -0.14 5.41
CA VAL A 39 13.46 -1.17 6.43
C VAL A 39 14.32 -0.83 7.62
N GLU A 40 13.73 -0.70 8.82
CA GLU A 40 14.44 -0.27 10.02
C GLU A 40 14.35 -1.31 11.14
N GLY A 41 15.44 -1.39 11.93
CA GLY A 41 15.58 -2.35 13.01
C GLY A 41 16.37 -3.59 12.62
N ARG A 42 17.10 -4.14 13.63
CA ARG A 42 18.12 -5.17 13.40
C ARG A 42 17.57 -6.47 12.84
N ASN A 43 16.45 -6.95 13.37
CA ASN A 43 15.85 -8.19 12.91
C ASN A 43 15.25 -8.04 11.50
N ALA A 44 14.54 -6.95 11.24
CA ALA A 44 13.95 -6.68 9.94
C ALA A 44 15.01 -6.56 8.83
N VAL A 45 16.15 -5.90 9.13
CA VAL A 45 17.27 -5.78 8.17
C VAL A 45 17.97 -7.12 7.97
N LEU A 46 18.10 -7.97 9.01
CA LEU A 46 18.63 -9.32 8.84
C LEU A 46 17.73 -10.21 8.00
N GLU A 47 16.42 -10.18 8.22
CA GLU A 47 15.44 -10.90 7.41
C GLU A 47 15.47 -10.43 5.95
N LEU A 48 15.54 -9.12 5.74
CA LEU A 48 15.71 -8.53 4.42
C LEU A 48 16.97 -9.02 3.70
N LEU A 49 18.10 -9.08 4.41
CA LEU A 49 19.36 -9.58 3.84
C LEU A 49 19.33 -11.07 3.50
N ASN A 50 18.46 -11.85 4.13
CA ASN A 50 18.26 -13.27 3.85
C ASN A 50 17.13 -13.53 2.81
N SER A 51 16.46 -12.49 2.33
CA SER A 51 15.45 -12.57 1.27
C SER A 51 16.06 -12.25 -0.09
N ASP A 52 15.32 -12.58 -1.16
CA ASP A 52 15.73 -12.26 -2.55
C ASP A 52 15.46 -10.79 -2.93
N ARG A 53 15.06 -9.95 -1.98
CA ARG A 53 14.73 -8.55 -2.24
C ARG A 53 15.99 -7.71 -2.37
N ASP A 54 16.07 -6.89 -3.41
CA ASP A 54 17.16 -5.95 -3.63
C ASP A 54 17.29 -4.93 -2.49
N ILE A 55 18.53 -4.60 -2.14
CA ILE A 55 18.89 -3.60 -1.15
C ILE A 55 19.81 -2.57 -1.80
N ASN A 56 19.36 -1.32 -1.86
CA ASN A 56 20.18 -0.25 -2.43
C ASN A 56 21.38 0.07 -1.55
N LYS A 57 21.17 0.16 -0.23
CA LYS A 57 22.17 0.57 0.74
C LYS A 57 21.73 0.29 2.17
N ILE A 58 22.68 0.01 3.06
CA ILE A 58 22.42 -0.09 4.49
C ILE A 58 23.16 1.03 5.20
N PHE A 59 22.46 1.77 6.06
CA PHE A 59 23.05 2.73 6.98
C PHE A 59 23.15 2.11 8.37
N VAL A 60 24.33 2.19 8.97
CA VAL A 60 24.58 1.74 10.34
C VAL A 60 25.11 2.89 11.19
N GLN A 61 24.77 2.91 12.46
CA GLN A 61 25.25 3.91 13.39
C GLN A 61 26.75 3.78 13.57
N SER A 62 27.47 4.90 13.47
CA SER A 62 28.89 4.99 13.81
C SER A 62 29.13 4.86 15.33
N GLY A 63 30.25 4.27 15.74
CA GLY A 63 30.63 4.07 17.13
C GLY A 63 30.73 2.59 17.55
N GLU A 64 30.47 2.31 18.82
CA GLU A 64 30.54 0.93 19.34
C GLU A 64 29.48 0.03 18.71
N ARG A 65 29.92 -1.06 18.11
CA ARG A 65 29.10 -2.04 17.42
C ARG A 65 28.85 -3.24 18.32
N HIS A 66 27.59 -3.45 18.70
CA HIS A 66 27.23 -4.59 19.54
C HIS A 66 26.52 -5.70 18.72
N GLY A 67 26.99 -6.94 18.91
CA GLY A 67 26.30 -8.18 18.55
C GLY A 67 25.72 -8.25 17.13
N SER A 68 24.42 -8.03 17.00
CA SER A 68 23.69 -8.21 15.75
C SER A 68 24.05 -7.24 14.63
N ILE A 69 24.60 -6.05 14.92
CA ILE A 69 25.05 -5.11 13.89
C ILE A 69 26.25 -5.68 13.13
N ASN A 70 27.20 -6.31 13.84
CA ASN A 70 28.34 -6.97 13.19
C ASN A 70 27.89 -8.10 12.27
N LYS A 71 26.86 -8.87 12.67
CA LYS A 71 26.26 -9.90 11.82
C LYS A 71 25.63 -9.30 10.56
N ILE A 72 24.87 -8.20 10.69
CA ILE A 72 24.29 -7.47 9.56
C ILE A 72 25.36 -7.03 8.57
N ILE A 73 26.46 -6.45 9.07
CA ILE A 73 27.56 -5.98 8.23
C ILE A 73 28.24 -7.16 7.51
N ALA A 74 28.44 -8.29 8.19
CA ALA A 74 29.04 -9.49 7.59
C ALA A 74 28.16 -10.03 6.44
N VAL A 75 26.86 -10.25 6.70
CA VAL A 75 25.91 -10.74 5.68
C VAL A 75 25.73 -9.74 4.55
N ALA A 76 25.67 -8.44 4.84
CA ALA A 76 25.59 -7.40 3.80
C ALA A 76 26.84 -7.43 2.88
N LYS A 77 28.01 -7.70 3.44
CA LYS A 77 29.25 -7.82 2.67
C LYS A 77 29.25 -9.07 1.79
N GLU A 78 28.74 -10.21 2.28
CA GLU A 78 28.55 -11.44 1.50
C GLU A 78 27.60 -11.20 0.33
N ASN A 79 26.50 -10.47 0.57
CA ASN A 79 25.50 -10.11 -0.44
C ASN A 79 25.94 -8.91 -1.32
N LYS A 80 27.16 -8.39 -1.17
CA LYS A 80 27.70 -7.24 -1.91
C LYS A 80 26.86 -5.96 -1.77
N VAL A 81 26.13 -5.82 -0.66
CA VAL A 81 25.36 -4.63 -0.34
C VAL A 81 26.24 -3.55 0.27
N VAL A 82 26.09 -2.32 -0.21
CA VAL A 82 26.84 -1.16 0.30
C VAL A 82 26.39 -0.81 1.72
N VAL A 83 27.34 -0.82 2.68
CA VAL A 83 27.12 -0.38 4.06
C VAL A 83 27.80 0.97 4.28
N THR A 84 27.08 1.95 4.82
CA THR A 84 27.60 3.28 5.14
C THR A 84 27.40 3.58 6.62
N GLU A 85 28.46 3.99 7.29
CA GLU A 85 28.39 4.46 8.67
C GLU A 85 27.92 5.90 8.72
N VAL A 86 26.97 6.19 9.61
CA VAL A 86 26.40 7.52 9.80
C VAL A 86 26.20 7.83 11.29
N GLU A 87 26.09 9.09 11.63
CA GLU A 87 25.73 9.51 12.97
C GLU A 87 24.29 9.11 13.31
N LYS A 88 24.02 8.91 14.61
CA LYS A 88 22.68 8.57 15.11
C LYS A 88 21.63 9.57 14.64
N SER A 89 21.95 10.88 14.64
CA SER A 89 21.08 11.96 14.19
C SER A 89 20.52 11.75 12.79
N LYS A 90 21.34 11.21 11.87
CA LYS A 90 20.91 10.89 10.50
C LYS A 90 19.94 9.70 10.48
N LEU A 91 20.17 8.67 11.28
CA LEU A 91 19.22 7.56 11.40
C LEU A 91 17.91 8.00 12.05
N ASP A 92 17.97 8.85 13.08
CA ASP A 92 16.79 9.43 13.73
C ASP A 92 15.96 10.28 12.75
N PHE A 93 16.62 10.98 11.83
CA PHE A 93 15.95 11.76 10.76
C PHE A 93 15.29 10.85 9.72
N MET A 94 15.96 9.78 9.29
CA MET A 94 15.43 8.83 8.29
C MET A 94 14.33 7.94 8.86
N SER A 95 14.37 7.64 10.15
CA SER A 95 13.50 6.67 10.81
C SER A 95 12.06 7.17 10.90
N LYS A 96 11.11 6.37 10.42
CA LYS A 96 9.66 6.63 10.52
C LYS A 96 9.11 6.21 11.89
N THR A 97 9.62 5.12 12.46
CA THR A 97 9.11 4.57 13.73
C THR A 97 9.88 5.04 14.95
N LYS A 98 11.00 5.78 14.76
CA LYS A 98 11.93 6.17 15.83
C LYS A 98 12.58 4.97 16.56
N ASN A 99 12.46 3.77 16.00
CA ASN A 99 12.97 2.52 16.59
C ASN A 99 13.91 1.78 15.63
N HIS A 100 14.83 2.51 15.01
CA HIS A 100 15.77 1.96 14.01
C HIS A 100 16.87 1.05 14.62
N GLN A 101 17.07 1.03 15.94
CA GLN A 101 18.05 0.19 16.62
C GLN A 101 19.50 0.29 16.08
N GLY A 102 19.86 1.44 15.50
CA GLY A 102 21.19 1.71 14.92
C GLY A 102 21.39 1.18 13.50
N VAL A 103 20.31 0.77 12.79
CA VAL A 103 20.41 0.30 11.40
C VAL A 103 19.14 0.62 10.59
N ILE A 104 19.34 1.07 9.35
CA ILE A 104 18.30 1.29 8.35
C ILE A 104 18.81 0.78 6.99
N ALA A 105 18.02 -0.03 6.30
CA ALA A 105 18.24 -0.41 4.92
C ALA A 105 17.34 0.42 4.01
N VAL A 106 17.89 0.95 2.93
CA VAL A 106 17.15 1.58 1.83
C VAL A 106 16.96 0.53 0.76
N VAL A 107 15.72 0.28 0.40
CA VAL A 107 15.35 -0.68 -0.64
C VAL A 107 14.80 0.05 -1.86
N PRO A 108 14.88 -0.55 -3.06
CA PRO A 108 14.18 0.02 -4.21
C PRO A 108 12.67 0.04 -3.94
N PRO A 109 11.93 0.92 -4.62
CA PRO A 109 10.48 0.90 -4.61
C PRO A 109 9.96 -0.52 -4.86
N PHE A 110 8.80 -0.87 -4.23
CA PHE A 110 8.21 -2.19 -4.44
C PHE A 110 7.94 -2.40 -5.94
N ASN A 111 8.41 -3.50 -6.49
CA ASN A 111 8.18 -3.85 -7.88
C ASN A 111 6.78 -4.45 -8.02
N TYR A 112 5.84 -3.61 -8.46
CA TYR A 112 4.51 -4.08 -8.82
C TYR A 112 4.57 -4.87 -10.13
N CYS A 113 3.78 -5.94 -10.21
CA CYS A 113 3.60 -6.70 -11.44
C CYS A 113 2.42 -6.14 -12.26
N GLU A 114 2.25 -6.63 -13.48
CA GLU A 114 1.03 -6.40 -14.27
C GLU A 114 -0.07 -7.40 -13.87
N VAL A 115 -1.32 -7.11 -14.24
CA VAL A 115 -2.47 -7.99 -13.91
C VAL A 115 -2.35 -9.33 -14.63
N GLU A 116 -1.82 -9.31 -15.84
CA GLU A 116 -1.49 -10.48 -16.67
C GLU A 116 -0.57 -11.47 -15.95
N ASP A 117 0.44 -10.95 -15.22
CA ASP A 117 1.39 -11.78 -14.47
C ASP A 117 0.71 -12.59 -13.35
N ILE A 118 -0.41 -12.09 -12.81
CA ILE A 118 -1.21 -12.79 -11.79
C ILE A 118 -1.95 -13.96 -12.43
N LEU A 119 -2.60 -13.73 -13.58
CA LEU A 119 -3.31 -14.78 -14.31
C LEU A 119 -2.36 -15.87 -14.82
N ASP A 120 -1.21 -15.47 -15.36
CA ASP A 120 -0.19 -16.40 -15.84
C ASP A 120 0.42 -17.22 -14.69
N PHE A 121 0.53 -16.62 -13.51
CA PHE A 121 0.97 -17.34 -12.31
C PHE A 121 -0.02 -18.44 -11.89
N ALA A 122 -1.33 -18.15 -11.89
CA ALA A 122 -2.35 -19.17 -11.62
C ALA A 122 -2.31 -20.30 -12.68
N LYS A 123 -2.23 -19.94 -13.97
CA LYS A 123 -2.08 -20.92 -15.06
C LYS A 123 -0.82 -21.77 -14.90
N SER A 124 0.31 -21.18 -14.49
CA SER A 124 1.58 -21.88 -14.30
C SER A 124 1.51 -22.96 -13.20
N LYS A 125 0.63 -22.74 -12.22
CA LYS A 125 0.33 -23.70 -11.15
C LYS A 125 -0.72 -24.74 -11.54
N ASN A 126 -1.37 -24.58 -12.70
CA ASN A 126 -2.54 -25.33 -13.13
C ASN A 126 -3.69 -25.25 -12.10
N GLU A 127 -3.91 -24.04 -11.56
CA GLU A 127 -4.94 -23.74 -10.59
C GLU A 127 -5.91 -22.70 -11.14
N ASP A 128 -7.16 -22.73 -10.69
CA ASP A 128 -8.13 -21.69 -10.96
C ASP A 128 -7.69 -20.39 -10.29
N ALA A 129 -7.78 -19.26 -11.03
CA ALA A 129 -7.32 -17.97 -10.54
C ALA A 129 -8.07 -17.57 -9.27
N PHE A 130 -7.32 -17.17 -8.24
CA PHE A 130 -7.83 -16.60 -7.00
C PHE A 130 -7.19 -15.25 -6.78
N ILE A 131 -7.96 -14.17 -6.95
CA ILE A 131 -7.48 -12.80 -6.99
C ILE A 131 -8.19 -11.97 -5.94
N LEU A 132 -7.48 -11.01 -5.33
CA LEU A 132 -8.06 -10.05 -4.42
C LEU A 132 -7.95 -8.64 -5.02
N ILE A 133 -9.05 -7.89 -5.05
CA ILE A 133 -9.12 -6.51 -5.50
C ILE A 133 -9.47 -5.63 -4.31
N LEU A 134 -8.67 -4.60 -4.05
CA LEU A 134 -8.85 -3.71 -2.90
C LEU A 134 -9.29 -2.32 -3.36
N ASP A 135 -10.54 -1.92 -3.06
CA ASP A 135 -11.08 -0.60 -3.41
C ASP A 135 -11.05 0.33 -2.20
N GLY A 136 -10.03 1.20 -2.12
CA GLY A 136 -9.96 2.23 -1.10
C GLY A 136 -9.37 1.78 0.25
N ILE A 137 -8.49 0.81 0.27
CA ILE A 137 -7.75 0.42 1.48
C ILE A 137 -6.55 1.35 1.67
N GLU A 138 -6.72 2.39 2.48
CA GLU A 138 -5.71 3.45 2.69
C GLU A 138 -4.80 3.20 3.89
N ASP A 139 -5.21 2.38 4.86
CA ASP A 139 -4.40 2.04 6.02
C ASP A 139 -3.34 0.96 5.68
N PRO A 140 -2.03 1.26 5.83
CA PRO A 140 -0.97 0.29 5.60
C PRO A 140 -1.05 -0.96 6.49
N HIS A 141 -1.61 -0.85 7.70
CA HIS A 141 -1.79 -2.00 8.59
C HIS A 141 -2.86 -2.96 8.06
N ASN A 142 -3.96 -2.43 7.54
CA ASN A 142 -4.98 -3.25 6.88
C ASN A 142 -4.43 -3.90 5.62
N LEU A 143 -3.73 -3.15 4.76
CA LEU A 143 -3.13 -3.69 3.55
C LEU A 143 -2.14 -4.81 3.90
N GLY A 144 -1.25 -4.62 4.87
CA GLY A 144 -0.30 -5.64 5.30
C GLY A 144 -0.98 -6.90 5.86
N SER A 145 -2.02 -6.74 6.69
CA SER A 145 -2.80 -7.86 7.23
C SER A 145 -3.53 -8.64 6.15
N ILE A 146 -4.12 -7.93 5.16
CA ILE A 146 -4.78 -8.54 4.00
C ILE A 146 -3.77 -9.34 3.18
N ILE A 147 -2.62 -8.77 2.83
CA ILE A 147 -1.58 -9.44 2.04
C ILE A 147 -1.08 -10.71 2.75
N ARG A 148 -0.88 -10.64 4.08
CA ARG A 148 -0.48 -11.81 4.87
C ARG A 148 -1.52 -12.93 4.79
N THR A 149 -2.80 -12.59 4.96
CA THR A 149 -3.88 -13.57 4.89
C THR A 149 -4.06 -14.10 3.46
N ALA A 150 -3.90 -13.24 2.44
CA ALA A 150 -3.98 -13.61 1.04
C ALA A 150 -2.90 -14.64 0.66
N GLU A 151 -1.67 -14.43 1.13
CA GLU A 151 -0.57 -15.37 0.92
C GLU A 151 -0.88 -16.74 1.56
N THR A 152 -1.30 -16.75 2.83
CA THR A 152 -1.64 -18.01 3.54
C THR A 152 -2.89 -18.71 2.99
N ALA A 153 -3.80 -17.97 2.35
CA ALA A 153 -4.99 -18.50 1.69
C ALA A 153 -4.75 -19.00 0.25
N GLY A 154 -3.51 -18.88 -0.27
CA GLY A 154 -3.18 -19.27 -1.63
C GLY A 154 -3.73 -18.33 -2.72
N VAL A 155 -3.96 -17.06 -2.40
CA VAL A 155 -4.34 -16.02 -3.38
C VAL A 155 -3.19 -15.83 -4.36
N HIS A 156 -3.47 -15.84 -5.67
CA HIS A 156 -2.46 -15.70 -6.71
C HIS A 156 -1.94 -14.27 -6.86
N GLY A 157 -2.76 -13.28 -6.52
CA GLY A 157 -2.34 -11.89 -6.54
C GLY A 157 -3.34 -10.91 -5.94
N VAL A 158 -2.81 -9.75 -5.55
CA VAL A 158 -3.57 -8.64 -4.99
C VAL A 158 -3.49 -7.45 -5.93
N ILE A 159 -4.64 -6.84 -6.23
CA ILE A 159 -4.73 -5.67 -7.11
C ILE A 159 -5.14 -4.46 -6.28
N ILE A 160 -4.35 -3.39 -6.36
CA ILE A 160 -4.60 -2.12 -5.67
C ILE A 160 -4.65 -0.96 -6.67
N PRO A 161 -5.47 0.09 -6.44
CA PRO A 161 -5.45 1.28 -7.28
C PRO A 161 -4.25 2.18 -6.97
N LYS A 162 -3.80 2.99 -7.94
CA LYS A 162 -2.74 3.99 -7.74
C LYS A 162 -3.15 5.15 -6.83
N ARG A 163 -4.44 5.39 -6.69
CA ARG A 163 -5.01 6.48 -5.88
C ARG A 163 -5.96 5.92 -4.85
N ARG A 164 -6.07 6.59 -3.70
CA ARG A 164 -6.93 6.17 -2.57
C ARG A 164 -6.61 4.75 -2.11
N SER A 165 -5.33 4.44 -2.00
CA SER A 165 -4.85 3.15 -1.52
C SER A 165 -3.48 3.32 -0.88
N ALA A 166 -3.21 2.55 0.17
CA ALA A 166 -1.88 2.41 0.68
C ALA A 166 -0.96 1.80 -0.40
N SER A 167 0.27 2.27 -0.47
CA SER A 167 1.32 1.64 -1.26
C SER A 167 2.07 0.61 -0.42
N VAL A 168 2.68 -0.38 -1.09
CA VAL A 168 3.53 -1.37 -0.41
C VAL A 168 4.83 -0.68 0.02
N ASN A 169 4.94 -0.42 1.32
CA ASN A 169 6.07 0.24 1.96
C ASN A 169 6.59 -0.60 3.14
N SER A 170 7.54 -0.07 3.89
CA SER A 170 8.14 -0.74 5.06
C SER A 170 7.11 -1.15 6.13
N THR A 171 6.06 -0.34 6.34
CA THR A 171 4.98 -0.65 7.29
C THR A 171 4.16 -1.85 6.80
N VAL A 172 3.77 -1.86 5.53
CA VAL A 172 3.05 -2.97 4.90
C VAL A 172 3.89 -4.25 4.94
N ASN A 173 5.19 -4.16 4.61
CA ASN A 173 6.08 -5.32 4.66
C ASN A 173 6.20 -5.90 6.08
N LYS A 174 6.33 -5.04 7.09
CA LYS A 174 6.39 -5.46 8.50
C LYS A 174 5.07 -6.08 8.97
N THR A 175 3.94 -5.47 8.64
CA THR A 175 2.61 -5.94 9.07
C THR A 175 2.23 -7.23 8.37
N SER A 176 2.64 -7.40 7.10
CA SER A 176 2.45 -8.65 6.36
C SER A 176 3.39 -9.77 6.80
N ALA A 177 4.29 -9.53 7.77
CA ALA A 177 5.34 -10.48 8.20
C ALA A 177 6.19 -10.99 7.01
N GLY A 178 6.44 -10.14 6.00
CA GLY A 178 7.24 -10.48 4.83
C GLY A 178 6.47 -11.13 3.67
N ALA A 179 5.15 -11.37 3.80
CA ALA A 179 4.33 -11.97 2.75
C ALA A 179 4.36 -11.18 1.42
N THR A 180 4.67 -9.88 1.47
CA THR A 180 4.86 -9.06 0.25
C THR A 180 5.95 -9.59 -0.68
N SER A 181 6.92 -10.35 -0.16
CA SER A 181 8.00 -10.94 -0.98
C SER A 181 7.56 -12.15 -1.79
N PHE A 182 6.44 -12.78 -1.41
CA PHE A 182 5.91 -13.98 -2.06
C PHE A 182 4.64 -13.69 -2.88
N MET A 183 3.98 -12.56 -2.60
CA MET A 183 2.72 -12.19 -3.22
C MET A 183 2.93 -11.35 -4.48
N LYS A 184 2.27 -11.73 -5.58
CA LYS A 184 2.15 -10.84 -6.74
C LYS A 184 1.19 -9.70 -6.41
N ILE A 185 1.65 -8.45 -6.56
CA ILE A 185 0.83 -7.27 -6.30
C ILE A 185 0.85 -6.38 -7.54
N ALA A 186 -0.31 -6.19 -8.16
CA ALA A 186 -0.49 -5.27 -9.27
C ALA A 186 -1.02 -3.92 -8.79
N ARG A 187 -0.54 -2.84 -9.42
CA ARG A 187 -0.97 -1.48 -9.10
C ARG A 187 -1.54 -0.77 -10.32
N VAL A 188 -2.86 -0.61 -10.37
CA VAL A 188 -3.59 -0.21 -11.57
C VAL A 188 -4.11 1.23 -11.50
N ASN A 189 -4.30 1.84 -12.68
CA ASN A 189 -4.87 3.19 -12.79
C ASN A 189 -6.38 3.20 -12.58
N ASN A 190 -7.07 2.16 -13.06
CA ASN A 190 -8.52 2.08 -13.12
C ASN A 190 -9.01 0.66 -12.80
N LEU A 191 -9.62 0.49 -11.62
CA LEU A 191 -10.16 -0.80 -11.20
C LEU A 191 -11.33 -1.28 -12.08
N ASN A 192 -12.14 -0.38 -12.67
CA ASN A 192 -13.24 -0.80 -13.53
C ASN A 192 -12.74 -1.43 -14.83
N GLU A 193 -11.72 -0.85 -15.46
CA GLU A 193 -11.07 -1.43 -16.63
C GLU A 193 -10.41 -2.77 -16.29
N THR A 194 -9.79 -2.86 -15.12
CA THR A 194 -9.18 -4.09 -14.61
C THR A 194 -10.21 -5.19 -14.37
N ILE A 195 -11.36 -4.84 -13.77
CA ILE A 195 -12.47 -5.77 -13.56
C ILE A 195 -12.98 -6.29 -14.91
N GLN A 196 -13.18 -5.40 -15.89
CA GLN A 196 -13.60 -5.82 -17.22
C GLN A 196 -12.57 -6.76 -17.87
N TYR A 197 -11.28 -6.43 -17.78
CA TYR A 197 -10.21 -7.28 -18.27
C TYR A 197 -10.21 -8.68 -17.62
N LEU A 198 -10.44 -8.76 -16.31
CA LEU A 198 -10.55 -10.03 -15.61
C LEU A 198 -11.78 -10.84 -16.07
N LYS A 199 -12.92 -10.20 -16.28
CA LYS A 199 -14.14 -10.83 -16.82
C LYS A 199 -13.93 -11.36 -18.24
N ASP A 200 -13.22 -10.62 -19.08
CA ASP A 200 -12.86 -11.04 -20.43
C ASP A 200 -11.87 -12.24 -20.44
N ASN A 201 -11.27 -12.54 -19.27
CA ASN A 201 -10.43 -13.71 -19.03
C ASN A 201 -11.11 -14.77 -18.13
N ASP A 202 -12.43 -14.86 -18.17
CA ASP A 202 -13.26 -15.86 -17.48
C ASP A 202 -13.12 -15.85 -15.94
N VAL A 203 -12.86 -14.69 -15.32
CA VAL A 203 -12.80 -14.52 -13.88
C VAL A 203 -14.11 -13.91 -13.37
N TRP A 204 -14.80 -14.59 -12.46
CA TRP A 204 -16.02 -14.11 -11.80
C TRP A 204 -15.68 -13.13 -10.68
N ILE A 205 -16.40 -12.01 -10.62
CA ILE A 205 -16.14 -10.90 -9.70
C ILE A 205 -17.18 -10.87 -8.57
N TYR A 206 -16.73 -11.12 -7.35
CA TYR A 206 -17.55 -11.09 -6.14
C TYR A 206 -17.24 -9.86 -5.30
N GLY A 207 -18.20 -8.96 -5.16
CA GLY A 207 -18.07 -7.74 -4.37
C GLY A 207 -18.68 -7.89 -2.98
N THR A 208 -17.96 -7.43 -1.94
CA THR A 208 -18.48 -7.43 -0.56
C THR A 208 -19.37 -6.21 -0.31
N ASP A 209 -20.66 -6.42 -0.08
CA ASP A 209 -21.63 -5.34 0.21
C ASP A 209 -22.65 -5.78 1.25
N MET A 210 -22.88 -4.94 2.26
CA MET A 210 -23.88 -5.21 3.29
C MET A 210 -25.34 -5.11 2.82
N ASN A 211 -25.59 -4.42 1.70
CA ASN A 211 -26.92 -4.15 1.18
C ASN A 211 -27.40 -5.19 0.15
N THR A 212 -26.86 -6.39 0.15
CA THR A 212 -27.32 -7.53 -0.64
C THR A 212 -28.01 -8.56 0.25
N ASP A 213 -28.85 -9.42 -0.36
CA ASP A 213 -29.48 -10.53 0.38
C ASP A 213 -28.64 -11.83 0.37
N LYS A 214 -27.67 -11.91 -0.55
CA LYS A 214 -26.81 -13.09 -0.72
C LYS A 214 -25.72 -13.16 0.33
N MET A 215 -25.63 -14.27 1.03
CA MET A 215 -24.55 -14.52 1.98
C MET A 215 -23.30 -15.02 1.26
N TYR A 216 -22.11 -14.69 1.79
CA TYR A 216 -20.84 -15.07 1.18
C TYR A 216 -20.66 -16.60 1.00
N TYR A 217 -21.35 -17.39 1.77
CA TYR A 217 -21.33 -18.87 1.72
C TYR A 217 -22.42 -19.50 0.86
N ASP A 218 -23.31 -18.69 0.26
CA ASP A 218 -24.39 -19.16 -0.61
C ASP A 218 -24.00 -19.18 -2.10
N GLU A 219 -22.89 -18.55 -2.45
CA GLU A 219 -22.41 -18.45 -3.83
C GLU A 219 -21.29 -19.47 -4.11
N ASP A 220 -21.23 -19.97 -5.33
CA ASP A 220 -20.19 -20.92 -5.77
C ASP A 220 -18.93 -20.15 -6.19
N MET A 221 -17.83 -20.34 -5.44
CA MET A 221 -16.54 -19.69 -5.65
C MET A 221 -15.43 -20.68 -6.02
N LYS A 222 -15.75 -21.83 -6.64
CA LYS A 222 -14.77 -22.88 -6.97
C LYS A 222 -13.89 -22.56 -8.18
N GLY A 223 -14.42 -21.90 -9.22
CA GLY A 223 -13.68 -21.54 -10.44
C GLY A 223 -12.75 -20.33 -10.30
N ASN A 224 -12.42 -19.68 -11.42
CA ASN A 224 -11.65 -18.44 -11.43
C ASN A 224 -12.44 -17.31 -10.73
N VAL A 225 -11.93 -16.79 -9.64
CA VAL A 225 -12.61 -15.76 -8.83
C VAL A 225 -11.73 -14.59 -8.48
N ALA A 226 -12.35 -13.40 -8.45
CA ALA A 226 -11.77 -12.21 -7.86
C ALA A 226 -12.72 -11.65 -6.80
N ILE A 227 -12.22 -11.48 -5.59
CA ILE A 227 -12.97 -10.90 -4.47
C ILE A 227 -12.65 -9.42 -4.35
N VAL A 228 -13.67 -8.56 -4.36
CA VAL A 228 -13.51 -7.13 -4.16
C VAL A 228 -13.83 -6.77 -2.71
N ILE A 229 -12.87 -6.17 -2.04
CA ILE A 229 -12.99 -5.64 -0.68
C ILE A 229 -12.99 -4.12 -0.74
N GLY A 230 -14.05 -3.50 -0.24
CA GLY A 230 -14.18 -2.06 -0.13
C GLY A 230 -13.56 -1.50 1.13
N SER A 231 -13.47 -0.16 1.21
CA SER A 231 -12.97 0.57 2.39
C SER A 231 -13.90 0.44 3.60
N GLU A 232 -13.34 0.64 4.82
CA GLU A 232 -14.06 0.46 6.09
C GLU A 232 -15.26 1.38 6.27
N GLY A 233 -15.21 2.61 5.76
CA GLY A 233 -16.28 3.60 5.97
C GLY A 233 -17.28 3.68 4.83
N PHE A 234 -16.81 3.54 3.60
CA PHE A 234 -17.61 3.78 2.40
C PHE A 234 -17.93 2.51 1.62
N GLY A 235 -17.30 1.38 1.97
CA GLY A 235 -17.41 0.15 1.20
C GLY A 235 -16.78 0.28 -0.18
N MET A 236 -17.31 -0.43 -1.16
CA MET A 236 -16.91 -0.32 -2.57
C MET A 236 -17.52 0.93 -3.21
N SER A 237 -16.78 1.55 -4.14
CA SER A 237 -17.32 2.62 -4.99
C SER A 237 -18.49 2.12 -5.86
N ARG A 238 -19.43 3.03 -6.18
CA ARG A 238 -20.64 2.66 -6.90
C ARG A 238 -20.39 1.92 -8.21
N LEU A 239 -19.44 2.42 -9.02
CA LEU A 239 -19.13 1.81 -10.31
C LEU A 239 -18.48 0.43 -10.16
N ILE A 240 -17.63 0.24 -9.14
CA ILE A 240 -17.04 -1.07 -8.85
C ILE A 240 -18.13 -2.06 -8.49
N LYS A 241 -19.08 -1.64 -7.62
CA LYS A 241 -20.21 -2.45 -7.22
C LYS A 241 -21.10 -2.86 -8.40
N GLU A 242 -21.39 -1.92 -9.32
CA GLU A 242 -22.20 -2.15 -10.53
C GLU A 242 -21.48 -3.12 -11.51
N ASN A 243 -20.15 -3.20 -11.47
CA ASN A 243 -19.34 -4.07 -12.32
C ASN A 243 -19.07 -5.48 -11.72
N CYS A 244 -19.42 -5.72 -10.45
CA CYS A 244 -19.35 -7.05 -9.87
C CYS A 244 -20.44 -7.96 -10.48
N ASP A 245 -20.13 -9.24 -10.68
CA ASP A 245 -21.10 -10.24 -11.14
C ASP A 245 -22.01 -10.65 -9.98
N PHE A 246 -21.46 -10.73 -8.78
CA PHE A 246 -22.15 -11.09 -7.56
C PHE A 246 -21.85 -10.11 -6.44
N LEU A 247 -22.85 -9.82 -5.62
CA LEU A 247 -22.68 -9.07 -4.38
C LEU A 247 -22.97 -10.01 -3.22
N ILE A 248 -22.03 -10.08 -2.28
CA ILE A 248 -22.08 -10.98 -1.13
C ILE A 248 -21.91 -10.21 0.17
N LYS A 249 -22.55 -10.69 1.24
CA LYS A 249 -22.40 -10.12 2.58
C LYS A 249 -21.95 -11.12 3.62
N ILE A 250 -21.26 -10.60 4.62
CA ILE A 250 -20.98 -11.29 5.88
C ILE A 250 -22.11 -10.94 6.86
N PRO A 251 -22.81 -11.93 7.47
CA PRO A 251 -23.94 -11.65 8.36
C PRO A 251 -23.48 -10.94 9.64
N MET A 252 -24.06 -9.77 9.92
CA MET A 252 -23.82 -9.02 11.16
C MET A 252 -24.95 -9.32 12.16
N LYS A 253 -24.61 -9.81 13.37
CA LYS A 253 -25.57 -10.12 14.43
C LYS A 253 -25.57 -9.09 15.56
N GLY A 254 -24.61 -8.19 15.56
CA GLY A 254 -24.46 -7.14 16.57
C GLY A 254 -25.09 -5.80 16.19
N LYS A 255 -24.77 -4.76 16.96
CA LYS A 255 -25.19 -3.38 16.68
C LYS A 255 -24.25 -2.65 15.71
N ILE A 256 -23.02 -3.12 15.59
CA ILE A 256 -22.04 -2.58 14.65
C ILE A 256 -22.30 -3.21 13.27
N THR A 257 -22.32 -2.37 12.24
CA THR A 257 -22.79 -2.73 10.90
C THR A 257 -21.68 -3.19 9.95
N SER A 258 -20.41 -3.09 10.36
CA SER A 258 -19.26 -3.49 9.53
C SER A 258 -18.15 -4.14 10.37
N LEU A 259 -17.36 -4.99 9.73
CA LEU A 259 -16.11 -5.49 10.26
C LEU A 259 -14.94 -4.64 9.74
N ASN A 260 -13.77 -4.77 10.39
CA ASN A 260 -12.53 -4.29 9.83
C ASN A 260 -12.28 -4.92 8.45
N ALA A 261 -11.72 -4.17 7.51
CA ALA A 261 -11.54 -4.62 6.11
C ALA A 261 -10.66 -5.88 6.01
N SER A 262 -9.60 -5.98 6.82
CA SER A 262 -8.73 -7.16 6.80
C SER A 262 -9.41 -8.41 7.36
N VAL A 263 -10.30 -8.24 8.34
CA VAL A 263 -11.11 -9.33 8.90
C VAL A 263 -12.13 -9.81 7.85
N SER A 264 -12.83 -8.87 7.21
CA SER A 264 -13.79 -9.18 6.13
C SER A 264 -13.12 -9.94 4.99
N ALA A 265 -11.95 -9.46 4.55
CA ALA A 265 -11.15 -10.12 3.53
C ALA A 265 -10.78 -11.56 3.93
N GLY A 266 -10.33 -11.75 5.17
CA GLY A 266 -9.98 -13.06 5.70
C GLY A 266 -11.14 -14.06 5.69
N ILE A 267 -12.32 -13.64 6.14
CA ILE A 267 -13.52 -14.49 6.16
C ILE A 267 -13.88 -14.97 4.76
N VAL A 268 -13.92 -14.05 3.77
CA VAL A 268 -14.32 -14.39 2.40
C VAL A 268 -13.24 -15.22 1.70
N MET A 269 -11.95 -14.89 1.90
CA MET A 269 -10.86 -15.68 1.33
C MET A 269 -10.89 -17.14 1.81
N TYR A 270 -11.12 -17.37 3.09
CA TYR A 270 -11.17 -18.74 3.64
C TYR A 270 -12.45 -19.48 3.29
N GLU A 271 -13.53 -18.81 2.87
CA GLU A 271 -14.66 -19.49 2.25
C GLU A 271 -14.28 -20.04 0.87
N VAL A 272 -13.53 -19.26 0.05
CA VAL A 272 -13.00 -19.77 -1.22
C VAL A 272 -12.11 -20.99 -1.00
N VAL A 273 -11.17 -20.90 -0.05
CA VAL A 273 -10.30 -22.03 0.31
C VAL A 273 -11.13 -23.27 0.68
N LYS A 274 -12.08 -23.11 1.59
CA LYS A 274 -12.97 -24.21 2.03
C LYS A 274 -13.71 -24.84 0.86
N GLN A 275 -14.25 -24.04 -0.07
CA GLN A 275 -15.01 -24.56 -1.21
C GLN A 275 -14.13 -25.30 -2.22
N ARG A 276 -12.86 -24.92 -2.34
CA ARG A 276 -11.90 -25.56 -3.25
C ARG A 276 -11.27 -26.85 -2.67
N GLU A 277 -11.29 -27.00 -1.35
CA GLU A 277 -10.76 -28.20 -0.67
C GLU A 277 -11.79 -29.34 -0.54
N ILE A 278 -13.08 -29.06 -0.77
CA ILE A 278 -14.18 -30.01 -0.74
C ILE A 278 -14.55 -30.43 -2.16
#